data_9d4aa72140ac0916d614fa602f9e51ea
#
_entry.id   9d4aa72140ac0916d614fa602f9e51ea
#
_cell.length_a   1.000
_cell.length_b   1.000
_cell.length_c   1.000
_cell.angle_alpha   90.00
_cell.angle_beta   90.00
_cell.angle_gamma   90.00
#
_symmetry.space_group_name_H-M   'P 1'
#
loop_
_entity.id
_entity.type
_entity.pdbx_description
1 polymer ?
#
loop_
_entity_poly.entity_id
_entity_poly.type
_entity_poly.pdbx_seq_one_letter_code
_entity_poly.pdbx_strand_id
1 'polypeptide(L)'
;MLDKADGSIYNEGTANTDEVFAAERRWNGRSSAGQASCLPEKGPVLHGRTAGPEGMGMKQNRPCRLVCVLCALAFALTALPMAAFAQQPEETAAVQQSLTAADVRGMQQADAAVTELTDSEDYTRMSEDERIDAALQQLEELTRQGLVKQGSVYTDAENGMVSFTYSCGALGGILVADPEEENAAALPQLEKEQLQQLAENKRVGTAAIYYAFDNTINSARYPYYAYMQTYWDSVGLQTRLDTTVTVSDLRRMGDYDLCILSTHGAYYTYEYGWLWKRTATEPLILLSEKSDFWSDLRYGFDLLAHRVVKVNGMYAVNGDFFRSAYRGNGIVLSETCEFYGKNGHVDTAMADGLLAGGAKAVMGYVNNVYSVYSRSMLWATVNRMIEGETLEQAVDYAKSIYGTDDIIWYNEQGGRRPHAAASYAMLSGSRSAVLPNPYTAQEAAAAA
;
A
#
# COMPACT_ATOMS: atom_id res chain seq x y z
N MET A 1 -9.70 -53.50 34.01
CA MET A 1 -11.08 -52.97 34.15
C MET A 1 -11.01 -51.47 33.86
N LEU A 2 -11.42 -51.15 32.67
CA LEU A 2 -12.36 -50.07 32.33
C LEU A 2 -11.75 -48.69 32.26
N ASP A 3 -11.95 -47.85 31.28
CA ASP A 3 -12.72 -47.94 30.01
C ASP A 3 -12.15 -46.83 29.10
N LYS A 4 -12.18 -47.10 27.83
CA LYS A 4 -11.93 -46.14 26.78
C LYS A 4 -13.09 -45.16 26.72
N ALA A 5 -12.80 -43.86 26.64
CA ALA A 5 -13.76 -42.88 26.09
C ALA A 5 -13.10 -42.18 24.91
N ASP A 6 -13.58 -42.52 23.74
CA ASP A 6 -13.38 -41.82 22.48
C ASP A 6 -13.87 -40.39 22.61
N GLY A 7 -13.06 -39.45 22.16
CA GLY A 7 -13.36 -38.02 22.00
C GLY A 7 -12.91 -37.55 20.63
N SER A 8 -13.52 -38.11 19.58
CA SER A 8 -13.46 -37.55 18.23
C SER A 8 -14.42 -36.38 18.13
N ILE A 9 -13.92 -35.16 18.24
CA ILE A 9 -14.57 -33.95 17.76
C ILE A 9 -13.45 -32.99 17.32
N TYR A 10 -13.07 -33.05 16.06
CA TYR A 10 -12.51 -31.94 15.26
C TYR A 10 -12.37 -32.46 13.83
N ASN A 11 -13.46 -32.39 13.10
CA ASN A 11 -13.40 -32.45 11.64
C ASN A 11 -14.68 -31.80 11.07
N GLU A 12 -14.67 -30.46 10.99
CA GLU A 12 -15.59 -29.75 10.10
C GLU A 12 -14.89 -28.45 9.66
N GLY A 13 -14.68 -28.35 8.35
CA GLY A 13 -14.54 -27.08 7.65
C GLY A 13 -13.15 -26.63 7.29
N THR A 14 -12.25 -27.51 6.85
CA THR A 14 -11.23 -27.08 5.90
C THR A 14 -11.89 -27.02 4.52
N ALA A 15 -12.37 -25.82 4.15
CA ALA A 15 -12.61 -25.55 2.74
C ALA A 15 -11.30 -25.86 2.01
N ASN A 16 -11.38 -26.76 1.04
CA ASN A 16 -10.24 -27.24 0.30
C ASN A 16 -9.68 -26.03 -0.47
N THR A 17 -8.52 -25.52 -0.05
CA THR A 17 -7.83 -24.42 -0.71
C THR A 17 -7.59 -24.73 -2.18
N ASP A 18 -7.42 -26.01 -2.55
CA ASP A 18 -7.28 -26.47 -3.92
C ASP A 18 -8.53 -26.20 -4.80
N GLU A 19 -9.73 -26.10 -4.22
CA GLU A 19 -10.95 -25.76 -4.97
C GLU A 19 -11.06 -24.26 -5.23
N VAL A 20 -10.56 -23.41 -4.36
CA VAL A 20 -10.55 -21.95 -4.54
C VAL A 20 -9.56 -21.58 -5.65
N PHE A 21 -8.35 -22.12 -5.61
CA PHE A 21 -7.35 -21.91 -6.67
C PHE A 21 -7.68 -22.65 -7.99
N ALA A 22 -8.40 -23.77 -7.94
CA ALA A 22 -8.90 -24.45 -9.15
C ALA A 22 -10.07 -23.73 -9.82
N ALA A 23 -10.82 -22.91 -9.11
CA ALA A 23 -11.84 -22.03 -9.70
C ALA A 23 -11.20 -20.91 -10.50
N GLU A 24 -10.09 -20.33 -10.04
CA GLU A 24 -9.30 -19.34 -10.79
C GLU A 24 -8.78 -19.92 -12.11
N ARG A 25 -8.27 -21.15 -12.13
CA ARG A 25 -7.75 -21.79 -13.35
C ARG A 25 -8.80 -22.16 -14.39
N ARG A 26 -10.06 -22.41 -14.03
CA ARG A 26 -11.12 -22.79 -15.00
C ARG A 26 -11.67 -21.61 -15.81
N TRP A 27 -11.43 -20.41 -15.36
CA TRP A 27 -11.97 -19.21 -15.99
C TRP A 27 -11.09 -18.69 -17.14
N ASN A 28 -9.75 -18.86 -17.06
CA ASN A 28 -8.78 -18.41 -18.07
C ASN A 28 -8.90 -19.08 -19.44
N GLY A 29 -9.69 -20.16 -19.56
CA GLY A 29 -9.80 -20.95 -20.80
C GLY A 29 -10.86 -20.46 -21.83
N ARG A 30 -11.56 -19.34 -21.67
CA ARG A 30 -12.73 -19.03 -22.51
C ARG A 30 -12.82 -17.64 -23.14
N SER A 31 -11.78 -16.86 -23.18
CA SER A 31 -11.88 -15.51 -23.79
C SER A 31 -10.80 -15.23 -24.83
N SER A 32 -10.87 -15.92 -25.96
CA SER A 32 -10.15 -15.50 -27.16
C SER A 32 -11.11 -15.32 -28.31
N ALA A 33 -11.70 -14.13 -28.49
CA ALA A 33 -12.19 -13.61 -29.78
C ALA A 33 -12.65 -12.15 -29.65
N GLY A 34 -12.05 -11.24 -30.38
CA GLY A 34 -12.64 -9.95 -30.70
C GLY A 34 -11.72 -8.74 -30.66
N GLN A 35 -10.82 -8.65 -31.63
CA GLN A 35 -10.14 -7.38 -31.97
C GLN A 35 -11.13 -6.42 -32.65
N ALA A 36 -11.22 -5.18 -32.20
CA ALA A 36 -11.70 -4.07 -33.00
C ALA A 36 -10.88 -2.80 -32.68
N SER A 37 -10.13 -2.38 -33.66
CA SER A 37 -9.34 -1.14 -33.71
C SER A 37 -10.20 0.08 -33.88
N CYS A 38 -9.99 1.14 -33.09
CA CYS A 38 -10.39 2.51 -33.45
C CYS A 38 -9.37 3.53 -32.96
N LEU A 39 -8.74 4.20 -33.91
CA LEU A 39 -7.89 5.39 -33.72
C LEU A 39 -8.76 6.65 -33.60
N PRO A 40 -8.40 7.63 -32.78
CA PRO A 40 -9.04 8.94 -32.84
C PRO A 40 -8.24 9.96 -33.66
N GLU A 41 -9.01 10.74 -34.44
CA GLU A 41 -8.58 11.83 -35.28
C GLU A 41 -8.10 13.06 -34.49
N LYS A 42 -7.18 13.79 -35.15
CA LYS A 42 -6.63 15.08 -34.70
C LYS A 42 -7.58 16.25 -35.05
N GLY A 43 -7.87 17.10 -34.10
CA GLY A 43 -8.50 18.40 -34.31
C GLY A 43 -7.56 19.59 -34.00
N PRO A 44 -7.81 20.82 -34.55
CA PRO A 44 -6.75 21.75 -34.83
C PRO A 44 -6.45 22.82 -33.77
N VAL A 45 -5.23 23.32 -33.89
CA VAL A 45 -4.62 24.43 -33.13
C VAL A 45 -5.28 25.78 -33.51
N LEU A 46 -5.61 26.60 -32.52
CA LEU A 46 -5.92 28.00 -32.70
C LEU A 46 -4.94 28.89 -31.90
N HIS A 47 -4.18 29.69 -32.66
CA HIS A 47 -3.37 30.78 -32.15
C HIS A 47 -4.22 32.01 -31.83
N GLY A 48 -3.96 32.65 -30.69
CA GLY A 48 -4.48 33.98 -30.38
C GLY A 48 -3.46 34.79 -29.60
N ARG A 49 -2.75 35.72 -30.30
CA ARG A 49 -1.93 36.79 -29.72
C ARG A 49 -2.82 37.94 -29.30
N THR A 50 -2.57 38.56 -28.16
CA THR A 50 -2.76 40.02 -28.02
C THR A 50 -1.76 40.57 -26.97
N ALA A 51 -1.24 41.74 -27.32
CA ALA A 51 -0.15 42.45 -26.64
C ALA A 51 -0.66 43.62 -25.78
N GLY A 52 0.09 43.93 -24.73
CA GLY A 52 0.41 45.19 -24.10
C GLY A 52 -0.62 45.84 -23.16
N PRO A 53 -0.27 46.89 -22.39
CA PRO A 53 0.96 47.64 -22.36
C PRO A 53 1.57 47.88 -20.97
N GLU A 54 2.71 48.54 -20.98
CA GLU A 54 3.59 49.03 -19.94
C GLU A 54 2.94 49.93 -18.86
N GLY A 55 3.40 49.82 -17.64
CA GLY A 55 3.13 50.76 -16.56
C GLY A 55 4.28 50.84 -15.57
N MET A 56 5.01 51.95 -15.66
CA MET A 56 6.08 52.41 -14.76
C MET A 56 5.61 52.53 -13.29
N GLY A 57 6.48 52.25 -12.34
CA GLY A 57 6.34 52.93 -11.07
C GLY A 57 6.95 52.34 -9.81
N MET A 58 7.99 52.93 -9.36
CA MET A 58 8.46 53.10 -7.98
C MET A 58 9.14 51.94 -7.24
N LYS A 59 10.45 52.07 -7.20
CA LYS A 59 11.34 51.50 -6.18
C LYS A 59 10.97 52.03 -4.79
N GLN A 60 10.57 51.17 -3.88
CA GLN A 60 10.61 51.42 -2.44
C GLN A 60 11.56 50.41 -1.76
N ASN A 61 12.66 50.93 -1.27
CA ASN A 61 13.63 50.26 -0.41
C ASN A 61 12.95 49.83 0.90
N ARG A 62 12.92 48.53 1.19
CA ARG A 62 12.52 47.98 2.48
C ARG A 62 13.46 46.88 2.97
N PRO A 63 14.66 47.25 3.55
CA PRO A 63 15.52 46.23 4.19
C PRO A 63 15.13 45.93 5.66
N CYS A 64 14.11 46.61 6.26
CA CYS A 64 13.89 46.51 7.70
C CYS A 64 12.88 45.49 8.19
N ARG A 65 12.09 44.87 7.28
CA ARG A 65 11.08 43.87 7.68
C ARG A 65 11.58 42.44 7.82
N LEU A 66 12.66 42.10 7.15
CA LEU A 66 13.21 40.72 7.20
C LEU A 66 13.88 40.41 8.56
N VAL A 67 14.53 41.39 9.17
CA VAL A 67 15.17 41.19 10.48
C VAL A 67 14.15 41.03 11.61
N CYS A 68 13.03 41.75 11.56
CA CYS A 68 11.96 41.59 12.57
C CYS A 68 11.25 40.22 12.49
N VAL A 69 11.09 39.64 11.31
CA VAL A 69 10.48 38.30 11.15
C VAL A 69 11.43 37.21 11.68
N LEU A 70 12.71 37.33 11.45
CA LEU A 70 13.70 36.37 11.98
C LEU A 70 13.84 36.44 13.50
N CYS A 71 13.74 37.63 14.10
CA CYS A 71 13.73 37.77 15.56
C CYS A 71 12.43 37.25 16.19
N ALA A 72 11.27 37.46 15.56
CA ALA A 72 10.01 36.92 16.03
C ALA A 72 9.95 35.38 15.97
N LEU A 73 10.54 34.79 14.93
CA LEU A 73 10.69 33.33 14.82
C LEU A 73 11.64 32.75 15.88
N ALA A 74 12.72 33.46 16.23
CA ALA A 74 13.63 33.03 17.28
C ALA A 74 12.96 33.05 18.67
N PHE A 75 12.11 34.05 18.95
CA PHE A 75 11.36 34.14 20.22
C PHE A 75 10.20 33.14 20.31
N ALA A 76 9.53 32.82 19.22
CA ALA A 76 8.48 31.82 19.20
C ALA A 76 9.01 30.37 19.46
N LEU A 77 10.27 30.11 19.08
CA LEU A 77 10.91 28.81 19.32
C LEU A 77 11.34 28.60 20.78
N THR A 78 11.48 29.66 21.58
CA THR A 78 11.84 29.57 23.00
C THR A 78 10.64 29.49 23.95
N ALA A 79 9.42 29.76 23.46
CA ALA A 79 8.19 29.80 24.25
C ALA A 79 7.31 28.54 24.11
N LEU A 80 7.77 27.48 23.44
CA LEU A 80 7.07 26.19 23.43
C LEU A 80 7.18 25.59 24.84
N PRO A 81 6.06 25.29 25.52
CA PRO A 81 6.11 24.55 26.76
C PRO A 81 6.82 23.21 26.44
N MET A 82 7.86 22.89 27.20
CA MET A 82 8.40 21.53 27.24
C MET A 82 7.26 20.65 27.77
N ALA A 83 6.42 20.17 26.85
CA ALA A 83 5.55 19.06 27.17
C ALA A 83 6.47 17.96 27.70
N ALA A 84 6.25 17.56 28.95
CA ALA A 84 6.94 16.47 29.56
C ALA A 84 6.79 15.26 28.64
N PHE A 85 7.84 14.92 27.91
CA PHE A 85 7.93 13.65 27.22
C PHE A 85 7.90 12.60 28.32
N ALA A 86 6.74 11.94 28.48
CA ALA A 86 6.67 10.73 29.25
C ALA A 86 7.79 9.83 28.74
N GLN A 87 8.66 9.37 29.64
CA GLN A 87 9.62 8.32 29.34
C GLN A 87 8.82 7.18 28.72
N GLN A 88 9.10 6.90 27.43
CA GLN A 88 8.57 5.69 26.82
C GLN A 88 8.97 4.51 27.69
N PRO A 89 8.03 3.59 28.01
CA PRO A 89 8.38 2.38 28.71
C PRO A 89 9.49 1.67 27.92
N GLU A 90 10.42 1.04 28.65
CA GLU A 90 11.51 0.27 28.07
C GLU A 90 11.00 -0.55 26.89
N GLU A 91 11.55 -0.26 25.73
CA GLU A 91 11.26 -0.95 24.48
C GLU A 91 11.48 -2.44 24.69
N THR A 92 10.40 -3.16 24.83
CA THR A 92 10.43 -4.61 25.00
C THR A 92 11.14 -5.24 23.80
N ALA A 93 11.88 -6.31 24.02
CA ALA A 93 12.68 -7.08 23.04
C ALA A 93 11.95 -7.46 21.72
N ALA A 94 10.66 -7.15 21.59
CA ALA A 94 9.83 -7.37 20.41
C ALA A 94 10.13 -6.42 19.24
N VAL A 95 10.76 -5.24 19.48
CA VAL A 95 11.11 -4.25 18.46
C VAL A 95 12.49 -4.52 17.83
N GLN A 96 13.10 -5.66 18.12
CA GLN A 96 14.52 -5.97 17.85
C GLN A 96 14.93 -6.07 16.37
N GLN A 97 14.10 -5.79 15.39
CA GLN A 97 14.50 -5.78 13.97
C GLN A 97 13.87 -4.62 13.19
N SER A 98 14.07 -3.42 13.69
CA SER A 98 13.77 -2.23 12.88
C SER A 98 14.82 -2.08 11.77
N LEU A 99 14.39 -1.63 10.60
CA LEU A 99 15.29 -1.33 9.50
C LEU A 99 16.15 -0.11 9.81
N THR A 100 17.38 -0.15 9.36
CA THR A 100 18.31 0.97 9.38
C THR A 100 18.51 1.54 7.98
N ALA A 101 19.17 2.69 7.87
CA ALA A 101 19.55 3.26 6.58
C ALA A 101 20.49 2.32 5.77
N ALA A 102 21.25 1.45 6.44
CA ALA A 102 22.08 0.46 5.77
C ALA A 102 21.23 -0.66 5.17
N ASP A 103 20.23 -1.13 5.91
CA ASP A 103 19.29 -2.15 5.45
C ASP A 103 18.52 -1.68 4.22
N VAL A 104 17.97 -0.47 4.25
CA VAL A 104 17.26 0.12 3.11
C VAL A 104 18.16 0.27 1.88
N ARG A 105 19.44 0.64 2.06
CA ARG A 105 20.39 0.66 0.92
C ARG A 105 20.62 -0.72 0.34
N GLY A 106 20.74 -1.75 1.19
CA GLY A 106 20.88 -3.15 0.73
C GLY A 106 19.65 -3.61 -0.04
N MET A 107 18.45 -3.31 0.44
CA MET A 107 17.20 -3.60 -0.26
C MET A 107 17.17 -2.89 -1.62
N GLN A 108 17.43 -1.59 -1.69
CA GLN A 108 17.43 -0.84 -2.95
C GLN A 108 18.48 -1.35 -3.96
N GLN A 109 19.62 -1.83 -3.48
CA GLN A 109 20.61 -2.44 -4.35
C GLN A 109 20.10 -3.75 -4.93
N ALA A 110 19.44 -4.59 -4.14
CA ALA A 110 18.84 -5.83 -4.63
C ALA A 110 17.68 -5.53 -5.58
N ASP A 111 16.80 -4.58 -5.24
CA ASP A 111 15.68 -4.17 -6.08
C ASP A 111 16.14 -3.64 -7.44
N ALA A 112 17.21 -2.86 -7.48
CA ALA A 112 17.77 -2.36 -8.74
C ALA A 112 18.24 -3.51 -9.64
N ALA A 113 18.86 -4.53 -9.07
CA ALA A 113 19.32 -5.70 -9.83
C ALA A 113 18.14 -6.59 -10.29
N VAL A 114 17.10 -6.71 -9.48
CA VAL A 114 15.85 -7.39 -9.88
C VAL A 114 15.15 -6.61 -10.98
N THR A 115 15.01 -5.30 -10.86
CA THR A 115 14.39 -4.44 -11.87
C THR A 115 15.16 -4.50 -13.20
N GLU A 116 16.49 -4.47 -13.17
CA GLU A 116 17.31 -4.62 -14.37
C GLU A 116 17.03 -5.96 -15.10
N LEU A 117 16.88 -7.05 -14.35
CA LEU A 117 16.48 -8.34 -14.91
C LEU A 117 15.07 -8.27 -15.51
N THR A 118 14.08 -7.86 -14.71
CA THR A 118 12.66 -7.94 -15.07
C THR A 118 12.26 -6.96 -16.18
N ASP A 119 12.95 -5.84 -16.32
CA ASP A 119 12.72 -4.85 -17.38
C ASP A 119 13.46 -5.17 -18.68
N SER A 120 14.30 -6.22 -18.70
CA SER A 120 15.01 -6.61 -19.91
C SER A 120 14.06 -7.16 -20.98
N GLU A 121 14.34 -6.85 -22.26
CA GLU A 121 13.55 -7.39 -23.38
C GLU A 121 13.59 -8.93 -23.43
N ASP A 122 14.70 -9.52 -23.01
CA ASP A 122 14.83 -10.98 -22.99
C ASP A 122 13.88 -11.58 -21.95
N TYR A 123 13.85 -11.05 -20.72
CA TYR A 123 12.94 -11.53 -19.67
C TYR A 123 11.46 -11.41 -20.07
N THR A 124 11.08 -10.34 -20.77
CA THR A 124 9.70 -10.16 -21.23
C THR A 124 9.23 -11.18 -22.26
N ARG A 125 10.18 -11.81 -22.99
CA ARG A 125 9.90 -12.84 -24.00
C ARG A 125 9.96 -14.26 -23.45
N MET A 126 10.48 -14.44 -22.23
CA MET A 126 10.59 -15.74 -21.58
C MET A 126 9.21 -16.32 -21.26
N SER A 127 9.09 -17.63 -21.30
CA SER A 127 7.99 -18.35 -20.65
C SER A 127 8.06 -18.20 -19.14
N GLU A 128 7.01 -18.53 -18.43
CA GLU A 128 6.96 -18.47 -16.96
C GLU A 128 8.08 -19.32 -16.33
N ASP A 129 8.28 -20.56 -16.80
CA ASP A 129 9.36 -21.43 -16.31
C ASP A 129 10.74 -20.80 -16.51
N GLU A 130 11.00 -20.20 -17.68
CA GLU A 130 12.26 -19.50 -17.95
C GLU A 130 12.44 -18.26 -17.06
N ARG A 131 11.36 -17.53 -16.76
CA ARG A 131 11.38 -16.40 -15.81
C ARG A 131 11.68 -16.86 -14.39
N ILE A 132 11.10 -18.00 -13.97
CA ILE A 132 11.40 -18.61 -12.67
C ILE A 132 12.89 -18.94 -12.59
N ASP A 133 13.44 -19.60 -13.59
CA ASP A 133 14.87 -19.97 -13.63
C ASP A 133 15.77 -18.72 -13.58
N ALA A 134 15.44 -17.69 -14.35
CA ALA A 134 16.17 -16.42 -14.35
C ALA A 134 16.08 -15.70 -13.00
N ALA A 135 14.92 -15.69 -12.37
CA ALA A 135 14.72 -15.11 -11.03
C ALA A 135 15.54 -15.86 -9.97
N LEU A 136 15.53 -17.21 -10.01
CA LEU A 136 16.31 -18.04 -9.09
C LEU A 136 17.82 -17.78 -9.25
N GLN A 137 18.31 -17.68 -10.49
CA GLN A 137 19.73 -17.37 -10.76
C GLN A 137 20.11 -15.99 -10.22
N GLN A 138 19.26 -14.99 -10.42
CA GLN A 138 19.47 -13.63 -9.89
C GLN A 138 19.51 -13.63 -8.37
N LEU A 139 18.58 -14.33 -7.72
CA LEU A 139 18.51 -14.42 -6.26
C LEU A 139 19.69 -15.20 -5.66
N GLU A 140 20.23 -16.18 -6.36
CA GLU A 140 21.46 -16.86 -5.96
C GLU A 140 22.66 -15.89 -5.95
N GLU A 141 22.78 -15.03 -6.98
CA GLU A 141 23.80 -13.98 -7.03
C GLU A 141 23.63 -12.98 -5.88
N LEU A 142 22.43 -12.49 -5.65
CA LEU A 142 22.13 -11.57 -4.55
C LEU A 142 22.39 -12.21 -3.17
N THR A 143 22.16 -13.51 -3.05
CA THR A 143 22.50 -14.27 -1.84
C THR A 143 24.03 -14.34 -1.63
N ARG A 144 24.81 -14.54 -2.70
CA ARG A 144 26.28 -14.51 -2.60
C ARG A 144 26.82 -13.12 -2.25
N GLN A 145 26.13 -12.06 -2.66
CA GLN A 145 26.43 -10.67 -2.29
C GLN A 145 26.00 -10.33 -0.85
N GLY A 146 25.27 -11.21 -0.17
CA GLY A 146 24.76 -10.99 1.17
C GLY A 146 23.56 -10.02 1.24
N LEU A 147 22.90 -9.77 0.11
CA LEU A 147 21.70 -8.92 0.02
C LEU A 147 20.42 -9.70 0.27
N VAL A 148 20.41 -10.99 -0.06
CA VAL A 148 19.33 -11.94 0.19
C VAL A 148 19.76 -12.97 1.22
N LYS A 149 18.86 -13.32 2.14
CA LYS A 149 19.10 -14.29 3.20
C LYS A 149 19.21 -15.70 2.62
N GLN A 150 20.27 -16.42 2.98
CA GLN A 150 20.45 -17.78 2.52
C GLN A 150 19.30 -18.69 2.96
N GLY A 151 18.80 -19.51 2.02
CA GLY A 151 17.71 -20.47 2.26
C GLY A 151 16.33 -19.84 2.43
N SER A 152 16.16 -18.59 2.00
CA SER A 152 14.86 -17.88 2.07
C SER A 152 14.13 -17.77 0.73
N VAL A 153 14.72 -18.29 -0.33
CA VAL A 153 14.10 -18.25 -1.67
C VAL A 153 13.06 -19.35 -1.79
N TYR A 154 11.88 -18.99 -2.22
CA TYR A 154 10.75 -19.89 -2.41
C TYR A 154 10.05 -19.58 -3.74
N THR A 155 9.76 -20.62 -4.52
CA THR A 155 9.01 -20.50 -5.78
C THR A 155 7.56 -20.86 -5.54
N ASP A 156 6.69 -19.92 -5.76
CA ASP A 156 5.24 -20.07 -5.74
C ASP A 156 4.70 -19.94 -7.19
N ALA A 157 4.84 -21.02 -7.95
CA ALA A 157 4.37 -21.04 -9.33
C ALA A 157 2.85 -20.90 -9.45
N GLU A 158 2.08 -21.30 -8.43
CA GLU A 158 0.62 -21.16 -8.44
C GLU A 158 0.18 -19.71 -8.39
N ASN A 159 0.96 -18.86 -7.72
CA ASN A 159 0.72 -17.42 -7.63
C ASN A 159 1.65 -16.61 -8.55
N GLY A 160 2.40 -17.27 -9.46
CA GLY A 160 3.26 -16.60 -10.43
C GLY A 160 4.37 -15.77 -9.79
N MET A 161 4.95 -16.24 -8.68
CA MET A 161 5.89 -15.45 -7.89
C MET A 161 7.09 -16.29 -7.42
N VAL A 162 8.27 -15.66 -7.39
CA VAL A 162 9.42 -16.13 -6.63
C VAL A 162 9.68 -15.14 -5.51
N SER A 163 9.56 -15.60 -4.29
CA SER A 163 9.69 -14.77 -3.09
C SER A 163 10.99 -15.04 -2.36
N PHE A 164 11.44 -14.09 -1.57
CA PHE A 164 12.67 -14.17 -0.81
C PHE A 164 12.64 -13.23 0.41
N THR A 165 13.61 -13.38 1.28
CA THR A 165 13.81 -12.47 2.40
C THR A 165 15.14 -11.72 2.21
N TYR A 166 15.12 -10.40 2.26
CA TYR A 166 16.35 -9.62 2.30
C TYR A 166 17.18 -9.96 3.56
N SER A 167 18.47 -9.70 3.53
CA SER A 167 19.35 -9.96 4.67
C SER A 167 18.90 -9.29 5.98
N CYS A 168 18.20 -8.16 5.87
CA CYS A 168 17.61 -7.44 7.01
C CYS A 168 16.30 -8.06 7.54
N GLY A 169 15.76 -9.07 6.88
CA GLY A 169 14.52 -9.75 7.29
C GLY A 169 13.23 -9.21 6.66
N ALA A 170 13.30 -8.16 5.83
CA ALA A 170 12.16 -7.71 5.04
C ALA A 170 11.84 -8.69 3.92
N LEU A 171 10.58 -8.73 3.49
CA LEU A 171 10.13 -9.54 2.37
C LEU A 171 10.46 -8.89 1.03
N GLY A 172 10.79 -9.72 0.05
CA GLY A 172 10.90 -9.38 -1.35
C GLY A 172 10.22 -10.42 -2.23
N GLY A 173 9.87 -10.05 -3.47
CA GLY A 173 9.27 -10.96 -4.43
C GLY A 173 9.55 -10.52 -5.86
N ILE A 174 9.61 -11.49 -6.77
CA ILE A 174 9.72 -11.28 -8.21
C ILE A 174 8.48 -11.89 -8.84
N LEU A 175 7.70 -11.09 -9.53
CA LEU A 175 6.56 -11.56 -10.30
C LEU A 175 7.05 -12.22 -11.58
N VAL A 176 6.68 -13.48 -11.79
CA VAL A 176 7.07 -14.31 -12.94
C VAL A 176 5.90 -14.67 -13.84
N ALA A 177 4.66 -14.57 -13.33
CA ALA A 177 3.44 -14.77 -14.10
C ALA A 177 3.35 -13.79 -15.27
N ASP A 178 2.58 -14.17 -16.28
CA ASP A 178 2.22 -13.26 -17.35
C ASP A 178 1.25 -12.20 -16.80
N PRO A 179 1.54 -10.90 -17.01
CA PRO A 179 0.66 -9.83 -16.53
C PRO A 179 -0.79 -9.93 -17.04
N GLU A 180 -1.00 -10.54 -18.22
CA GLU A 180 -2.34 -10.72 -18.78
C GLU A 180 -3.13 -11.81 -18.04
N GLU A 181 -2.46 -12.84 -17.50
CA GLU A 181 -3.10 -13.93 -16.77
C GLU A 181 -3.45 -13.53 -15.33
N GLU A 182 -2.60 -12.77 -14.68
CA GLU A 182 -2.79 -12.39 -13.26
C GLU A 182 -3.89 -11.31 -13.06
N ASN A 183 -4.21 -10.53 -14.10
CA ASN A 183 -5.31 -9.55 -14.04
C ASN A 183 -6.71 -10.18 -13.96
N ALA A 184 -6.80 -11.48 -14.08
CA ALA A 184 -8.05 -12.22 -14.07
C ALA A 184 -8.42 -12.81 -12.71
N ALA A 185 -7.99 -12.21 -11.58
CA ALA A 185 -8.47 -12.61 -10.26
C ALA A 185 -10.01 -12.58 -10.26
N ALA A 186 -10.59 -13.77 -10.29
CA ALA A 186 -12.00 -13.98 -10.54
C ALA A 186 -12.80 -13.56 -9.31
N LEU A 187 -13.30 -12.32 -9.36
CA LEU A 187 -14.52 -12.05 -8.60
C LEU A 187 -15.73 -12.55 -9.39
N PRO A 188 -16.81 -12.96 -8.70
CA PRO A 188 -18.11 -13.10 -9.37
C PRO A 188 -18.40 -11.73 -10.01
N GLN A 189 -18.18 -11.65 -11.30
CA GLN A 189 -18.49 -10.47 -12.06
C GLN A 189 -20.00 -10.44 -12.22
N LEU A 190 -20.62 -9.45 -11.65
CA LEU A 190 -21.89 -8.98 -12.18
C LEU A 190 -21.67 -8.74 -13.68
N GLU A 191 -22.59 -9.19 -14.55
CA GLU A 191 -22.40 -9.04 -15.98
C GLU A 191 -22.14 -7.55 -16.31
N LYS A 192 -21.02 -7.27 -16.97
CA LYS A 192 -20.49 -5.93 -17.19
C LYS A 192 -21.52 -4.95 -17.75
N GLU A 193 -22.45 -5.43 -18.56
CA GLU A 193 -23.52 -4.64 -19.17
C GLU A 193 -24.60 -4.20 -18.16
N GLN A 194 -24.89 -5.04 -17.17
CA GLN A 194 -25.86 -4.72 -16.11
C GLN A 194 -25.28 -3.73 -15.11
N LEU A 195 -23.99 -3.85 -14.79
CA LEU A 195 -23.29 -2.87 -13.94
C LEU A 195 -23.17 -1.51 -14.61
N GLN A 196 -22.90 -1.44 -15.92
CA GLN A 196 -22.83 -0.20 -16.64
C GLN A 196 -24.18 0.56 -16.64
N GLN A 197 -25.30 -0.15 -16.79
CA GLN A 197 -26.63 0.46 -16.70
C GLN A 197 -26.97 0.97 -15.29
N LEU A 198 -26.48 0.29 -14.25
CA LEU A 198 -26.62 0.74 -12.86
C LEU A 198 -25.71 1.93 -12.55
N ALA A 199 -24.47 1.90 -13.02
CA ALA A 199 -23.48 2.93 -12.79
C ALA A 199 -23.77 4.27 -13.50
N GLU A 200 -24.45 4.25 -14.66
CA GLU A 200 -24.88 5.48 -15.33
C GLU A 200 -25.78 6.36 -14.42
N ASN A 201 -26.42 5.78 -13.42
CA ASN A 201 -27.37 6.44 -12.53
C ASN A 201 -26.93 6.51 -11.07
N LYS A 202 -25.81 5.88 -10.68
CA LYS A 202 -25.42 5.79 -9.27
C LYS A 202 -23.95 6.15 -9.06
N ARG A 203 -23.72 7.13 -8.19
CA ARG A 203 -22.39 7.47 -7.69
C ARG A 203 -22.24 6.87 -6.30
N VAL A 204 -21.46 5.78 -6.18
CA VAL A 204 -21.21 5.06 -4.93
C VAL A 204 -20.37 5.92 -3.97
N GLY A 205 -19.37 6.60 -4.49
CA GLY A 205 -18.47 7.45 -3.73
C GLY A 205 -17.23 7.84 -4.53
N THR A 206 -16.22 8.34 -3.84
CA THR A 206 -14.91 8.68 -4.40
C THR A 206 -13.81 7.86 -3.75
N ALA A 207 -12.85 7.38 -4.53
CA ALA A 207 -11.69 6.65 -4.03
C ALA A 207 -10.37 7.21 -4.56
N ALA A 208 -9.29 7.03 -3.81
CA ALA A 208 -7.93 7.25 -4.29
C ALA A 208 -7.04 6.06 -3.94
N ILE A 209 -6.29 5.58 -4.92
CA ILE A 209 -5.26 4.56 -4.77
C ILE A 209 -3.90 5.28 -4.85
N TYR A 210 -3.16 5.24 -3.76
CA TYR A 210 -1.80 5.78 -3.65
C TYR A 210 -0.81 4.62 -3.82
N TYR A 211 -0.32 4.44 -5.04
CA TYR A 211 0.57 3.35 -5.43
C TYR A 211 2.00 3.84 -5.51
N ALA A 212 2.80 3.57 -4.49
CA ALA A 212 4.18 4.05 -4.39
C ALA A 212 5.24 3.04 -4.88
N PHE A 213 4.83 1.94 -5.49
CA PHE A 213 5.73 0.89 -5.97
C PHE A 213 6.15 1.04 -7.44
N ASP A 214 5.69 2.05 -8.16
CA ASP A 214 5.91 2.17 -9.61
C ASP A 214 7.40 2.18 -10.02
N ASN A 215 8.28 2.54 -9.10
CA ASN A 215 9.73 2.47 -9.30
C ASN A 215 10.30 1.02 -9.21
N THR A 216 9.56 0.08 -8.65
CA THR A 216 9.99 -1.31 -8.44
C THR A 216 9.09 -2.31 -9.15
N ILE A 217 7.80 -2.02 -9.21
CA ILE A 217 6.80 -2.81 -9.94
C ILE A 217 6.12 -1.87 -10.93
N ASN A 218 6.57 -1.88 -12.17
CA ASN A 218 6.09 -0.98 -13.22
C ASN A 218 4.59 -1.19 -13.47
N SER A 219 3.78 -0.17 -13.18
CA SER A 219 2.32 -0.22 -13.31
C SER A 219 1.83 -0.38 -14.74
N ALA A 220 2.63 -0.02 -15.75
CA ALA A 220 2.31 -0.27 -17.15
C ALA A 220 2.45 -1.76 -17.51
N ARG A 221 3.37 -2.46 -16.85
CA ARG A 221 3.58 -3.89 -17.05
C ARG A 221 2.66 -4.74 -16.16
N TYR A 222 2.40 -4.26 -14.94
CA TYR A 222 1.54 -4.94 -13.96
C TYR A 222 0.37 -4.02 -13.59
N PRO A 223 -0.66 -3.91 -14.44
CA PRO A 223 -1.69 -2.89 -14.35
C PRO A 223 -2.82 -3.23 -13.34
N TYR A 224 -2.54 -3.95 -12.25
CA TYR A 224 -3.55 -4.39 -11.28
C TYR A 224 -4.42 -3.25 -10.76
N TYR A 225 -3.80 -2.17 -10.32
CA TYR A 225 -4.53 -1.03 -9.76
C TYR A 225 -5.24 -0.20 -10.84
N ALA A 226 -4.71 -0.16 -12.06
CA ALA A 226 -5.40 0.43 -13.19
C ALA A 226 -6.64 -0.38 -13.58
N TYR A 227 -6.56 -1.71 -13.48
CA TYR A 227 -7.71 -2.59 -13.66
C TYR A 227 -8.75 -2.37 -12.55
N MET A 228 -8.34 -2.34 -11.27
CA MET A 228 -9.23 -2.02 -10.16
C MET A 228 -9.92 -0.67 -10.35
N GLN A 229 -9.16 0.37 -10.72
CA GLN A 229 -9.70 1.69 -11.03
C GLN A 229 -10.77 1.60 -12.10
N THR A 230 -10.45 0.97 -13.24
CA THR A 230 -11.38 0.84 -14.37
C THR A 230 -12.66 0.12 -13.97
N TYR A 231 -12.53 -0.96 -13.20
CA TYR A 231 -13.69 -1.71 -12.72
C TYR A 231 -14.52 -0.88 -11.73
N TRP A 232 -13.91 -0.28 -10.72
CA TRP A 232 -14.63 0.50 -9.70
C TRP A 232 -15.29 1.74 -10.30
N ASP A 233 -14.64 2.41 -11.26
CA ASP A 233 -15.26 3.50 -12.04
C ASP A 233 -16.51 3.01 -12.77
N SER A 234 -16.45 1.80 -13.35
CA SER A 234 -17.59 1.21 -14.08
C SER A 234 -18.79 0.87 -13.20
N VAL A 235 -18.57 0.71 -11.89
CA VAL A 235 -19.63 0.46 -10.89
C VAL A 235 -19.96 1.70 -10.04
N GLY A 236 -19.50 2.88 -10.44
CA GLY A 236 -19.86 4.15 -9.82
C GLY A 236 -19.00 4.60 -8.62
N LEU A 237 -17.93 3.90 -8.28
CA LEU A 237 -16.92 4.36 -7.33
C LEU A 237 -15.83 5.13 -8.11
N GLN A 238 -15.94 6.46 -8.15
CA GLN A 238 -15.00 7.32 -8.88
C GLN A 238 -13.59 7.23 -8.28
N THR A 239 -12.69 6.55 -8.98
CA THR A 239 -11.37 6.17 -8.45
C THR A 239 -10.26 6.94 -9.16
N ARG A 240 -9.35 7.51 -8.39
CA ARG A 240 -8.09 8.09 -8.87
C ARG A 240 -6.94 7.14 -8.53
N LEU A 241 -6.13 6.76 -9.51
CA LEU A 241 -4.86 6.09 -9.31
C LEU A 241 -3.73 7.13 -9.35
N ASP A 242 -2.90 7.14 -8.31
CA ASP A 242 -1.72 7.99 -8.18
C ASP A 242 -0.48 7.10 -8.05
N THR A 243 0.38 7.08 -9.07
CA THR A 243 1.60 6.26 -9.13
C THR A 243 2.85 7.04 -8.69
N THR A 244 2.71 8.33 -8.39
CA THR A 244 3.80 9.19 -7.93
C THR A 244 3.41 9.84 -6.60
N VAL A 245 3.36 9.03 -5.56
CA VAL A 245 2.86 9.43 -4.25
C VAL A 245 3.83 10.37 -3.54
N THR A 246 3.38 11.60 -3.26
CA THR A 246 4.14 12.62 -2.56
C THR A 246 3.56 12.90 -1.17
N VAL A 247 4.32 13.56 -0.31
CA VAL A 247 3.81 14.09 0.98
C VAL A 247 2.60 15.01 0.77
N SER A 248 2.59 15.78 -0.33
CA SER A 248 1.48 16.67 -0.68
C SER A 248 0.21 15.92 -1.08
N ASP A 249 0.34 14.74 -1.69
CA ASP A 249 -0.81 13.90 -2.06
C ASP A 249 -1.46 13.30 -0.83
N LEU A 250 -0.66 12.81 0.14
CA LEU A 250 -1.19 12.29 1.38
C LEU A 250 -1.94 13.33 2.22
N ARG A 251 -1.62 14.61 2.09
CA ARG A 251 -2.38 15.70 2.74
C ARG A 251 -3.79 15.88 2.18
N ARG A 252 -4.03 15.36 0.97
CA ARG A 252 -5.32 15.42 0.27
C ARG A 252 -6.12 14.12 0.38
N MET A 253 -5.63 13.14 1.11
CA MET A 253 -6.36 11.88 1.35
C MET A 253 -7.78 12.13 1.89
N GLY A 254 -7.95 13.16 2.72
CA GLY A 254 -9.23 13.52 3.31
C GLY A 254 -10.31 13.98 2.31
N ASP A 255 -9.94 14.22 1.05
CA ASP A 255 -10.87 14.63 -0.02
C ASP A 255 -11.68 13.43 -0.58
N TYR A 256 -11.31 12.19 -0.20
CA TYR A 256 -11.89 10.95 -0.71
C TYR A 256 -12.65 10.19 0.37
N ASP A 257 -13.69 9.48 -0.06
CA ASP A 257 -14.49 8.60 0.82
C ASP A 257 -13.74 7.31 1.17
N LEU A 258 -12.87 6.85 0.26
CA LEU A 258 -12.03 5.67 0.40
C LEU A 258 -10.60 6.01 -0.06
N CYS A 259 -9.62 5.72 0.79
CA CYS A 259 -8.22 5.84 0.45
C CYS A 259 -7.53 4.48 0.57
N ILE A 260 -6.74 4.14 -0.43
CA ILE A 260 -5.95 2.92 -0.46
C ILE A 260 -4.48 3.31 -0.47
N LEU A 261 -3.72 2.82 0.51
CA LEU A 261 -2.28 3.01 0.61
C LEU A 261 -1.58 1.72 0.20
N SER A 262 -1.06 1.68 -1.02
CA SER A 262 -0.25 0.58 -1.54
C SER A 262 1.20 1.04 -1.61
N THR A 263 1.91 0.90 -0.50
CA THR A 263 3.27 1.42 -0.30
C THR A 263 4.09 0.49 0.57
N HIS A 264 5.43 0.64 0.54
CA HIS A 264 6.28 0.00 1.53
C HIS A 264 6.05 0.57 2.92
N GLY A 265 6.08 -0.31 3.92
CA GLY A 265 6.09 0.06 5.33
C GLY A 265 7.04 -0.81 6.12
N ALA A 266 7.61 -0.22 7.16
CA ALA A 266 8.48 -0.92 8.08
C ALA A 266 8.65 -0.14 9.38
N TYR A 267 9.00 -0.84 10.45
CA TYR A 267 9.63 -0.19 11.58
C TYR A 267 11.03 0.26 11.18
N TYR A 268 11.28 1.54 11.35
CA TYR A 268 12.53 2.16 10.96
C TYR A 268 13.16 2.92 12.12
N THR A 269 14.45 2.71 12.33
CA THR A 269 15.24 3.43 13.33
C THR A 269 16.05 4.54 12.68
N TYR A 270 15.87 5.75 13.15
CA TYR A 270 16.60 6.92 12.67
C TYR A 270 17.02 7.86 13.79
N GLU A 271 18.07 8.61 13.53
CA GLU A 271 18.55 9.67 14.43
C GLU A 271 17.96 11.03 14.03
N TYR A 272 17.58 11.81 15.02
CA TYR A 272 17.08 13.16 14.84
C TYR A 272 17.62 14.12 15.90
N GLY A 273 17.46 15.42 15.68
CA GLY A 273 17.93 16.48 16.56
C GLY A 273 19.30 17.01 16.14
N TRP A 274 19.46 18.34 16.23
CA TRP A 274 20.68 19.04 15.79
C TRP A 274 21.75 19.09 16.89
N LEU A 275 21.38 19.46 18.12
CA LEU A 275 22.34 19.62 19.24
C LEU A 275 22.50 18.32 20.05
N TRP A 276 21.41 17.61 20.25
CA TRP A 276 21.40 16.31 20.91
C TRP A 276 20.70 15.31 20.02
N LYS A 277 21.50 14.40 19.49
CA LYS A 277 20.97 13.29 18.71
C LYS A 277 20.13 12.40 19.61
N ARG A 278 18.93 12.12 19.14
CA ARG A 278 17.99 11.16 19.71
C ARG A 278 17.71 10.12 18.66
N THR A 279 17.36 8.92 19.11
CA THR A 279 16.94 7.82 18.24
C THR A 279 15.45 7.64 18.40
N ALA A 280 14.72 7.48 17.30
CA ALA A 280 13.35 7.02 17.28
C ALA A 280 13.27 5.73 16.48
N THR A 281 12.36 4.84 16.91
CA THR A 281 11.99 3.62 16.20
C THR A 281 10.48 3.60 16.11
N GLU A 282 9.95 3.67 14.90
CA GLU A 282 8.51 3.77 14.68
C GLU A 282 8.12 3.22 13.30
N PRO A 283 6.84 2.85 13.10
CA PRO A 283 6.36 2.47 11.78
C PRO A 283 6.38 3.67 10.85
N LEU A 284 6.94 3.49 9.65
CA LEU A 284 6.98 4.49 8.59
C LEU A 284 6.35 3.93 7.32
N ILE A 285 5.67 4.79 6.58
CA ILE A 285 5.20 4.55 5.21
C ILE A 285 6.14 5.28 4.25
N LEU A 286 6.78 4.54 3.36
CA LEU A 286 7.69 5.07 2.36
C LEU A 286 6.91 5.59 1.16
N LEU A 287 7.32 6.75 0.63
CA LEU A 287 6.70 7.38 -0.54
C LEU A 287 7.60 7.22 -1.76
N SER A 288 7.04 7.43 -2.96
CA SER A 288 7.82 7.50 -4.19
C SER A 288 8.55 8.84 -4.38
N GLU A 289 8.25 9.86 -3.57
CA GLU A 289 8.85 11.18 -3.67
C GLU A 289 10.32 11.16 -3.18
N LYS A 290 11.24 11.54 -4.08
CA LYS A 290 12.66 11.74 -3.74
C LYS A 290 12.85 13.06 -2.99
N SER A 291 13.73 13.04 -1.98
CA SER A 291 14.05 14.25 -1.24
C SER A 291 14.96 15.16 -2.06
N ASP A 292 14.60 16.43 -2.15
CA ASP A 292 15.39 17.50 -2.77
C ASP A 292 15.27 18.80 -1.95
N PHE A 293 16.10 19.79 -2.30
CA PHE A 293 16.15 21.05 -1.57
C PHE A 293 14.81 21.80 -1.53
N TRP A 294 14.05 21.78 -2.62
CA TRP A 294 12.78 22.51 -2.69
C TRP A 294 11.66 21.81 -1.92
N SER A 295 11.63 20.50 -2.00
CA SER A 295 10.72 19.67 -1.20
C SER A 295 11.06 19.75 0.29
N ASP A 296 12.36 19.78 0.65
CA ASP A 296 12.81 20.01 2.02
C ASP A 296 12.32 21.34 2.57
N LEU A 297 12.39 22.40 1.77
CA LEU A 297 11.87 23.70 2.18
C LEU A 297 10.35 23.69 2.33
N ARG A 298 9.66 23.00 1.43
CA ARG A 298 8.19 22.83 1.48
C ARG A 298 7.73 22.08 2.72
N TYR A 299 8.44 21.01 3.09
CA TYR A 299 8.09 20.14 4.21
C TYR A 299 8.86 20.47 5.49
N GLY A 300 9.55 21.59 5.54
CA GLY A 300 10.48 21.96 6.61
C GLY A 300 9.88 21.86 8.02
N PHE A 301 8.62 22.25 8.21
CA PHE A 301 7.93 22.10 9.50
C PHE A 301 7.66 20.64 9.87
N ASP A 302 7.30 19.79 8.91
CA ASP A 302 7.06 18.37 9.15
C ASP A 302 8.36 17.61 9.37
N LEU A 303 9.43 17.98 8.66
CA LEU A 303 10.78 17.46 8.90
C LEU A 303 11.30 17.83 10.29
N LEU A 304 11.10 19.09 10.71
CA LEU A 304 11.49 19.54 12.05
C LEU A 304 10.65 18.87 13.17
N ALA A 305 9.39 18.59 12.89
CA ALA A 305 8.50 17.92 13.82
C ALA A 305 8.60 16.38 13.75
N HIS A 306 9.48 15.85 12.92
CA HIS A 306 9.70 14.42 12.68
C HIS A 306 8.46 13.65 12.19
N ARG A 307 7.49 14.34 11.58
CA ARG A 307 6.30 13.75 10.95
C ARG A 307 6.58 13.24 9.55
N VAL A 308 7.53 13.89 8.89
CA VAL A 308 8.14 13.45 7.64
C VAL A 308 9.59 13.12 7.93
N VAL A 309 10.05 11.96 7.50
CA VAL A 309 11.39 11.43 7.72
C VAL A 309 12.05 11.18 6.37
N LYS A 310 13.36 11.37 6.28
CA LYS A 310 14.12 10.98 5.08
C LYS A 310 14.70 9.59 5.27
N VAL A 311 14.32 8.69 4.41
CA VAL A 311 14.82 7.32 4.36
C VAL A 311 15.56 7.14 3.04
N ASN A 312 16.86 7.13 3.11
CA ASN A 312 17.77 6.92 1.96
C ASN A 312 17.43 7.76 0.71
N GLY A 313 17.19 9.04 0.91
CA GLY A 313 16.91 9.99 -0.18
C GLY A 313 15.45 10.04 -0.64
N MET A 314 14.56 9.32 0.02
CA MET A 314 13.11 9.39 -0.19
C MET A 314 12.42 9.92 1.07
N TYR A 315 11.19 10.41 0.92
CA TYR A 315 10.37 10.77 2.06
C TYR A 315 9.57 9.57 2.56
N ALA A 316 9.42 9.53 3.89
CA ALA A 316 8.51 8.63 4.59
C ALA A 316 7.69 9.43 5.60
N VAL A 317 6.54 8.91 5.99
CA VAL A 317 5.64 9.53 6.97
C VAL A 317 5.29 8.56 8.09
N ASN A 318 5.02 9.11 9.28
CA ASN A 318 4.59 8.36 10.46
C ASN A 318 3.13 8.68 10.85
N GLY A 319 2.64 8.11 11.95
CA GLY A 319 1.28 8.35 12.45
C GLY A 319 1.02 9.82 12.83
N ASP A 320 2.01 10.54 13.33
CA ASP A 320 1.86 11.96 13.69
C ASP A 320 1.71 12.86 12.46
N PHE A 321 2.24 12.46 11.32
CA PHE A 321 1.93 13.12 10.05
C PHE A 321 0.43 13.06 9.76
N PHE A 322 -0.17 11.89 9.81
CA PHE A 322 -1.61 11.74 9.55
C PHE A 322 -2.45 12.49 10.57
N ARG A 323 -2.09 12.44 11.85
CA ARG A 323 -2.74 13.23 12.91
C ARG A 323 -2.78 14.72 12.58
N SER A 324 -1.71 15.25 12.00
CA SER A 324 -1.58 16.68 11.70
C SER A 324 -2.12 17.05 10.31
N ALA A 325 -2.04 16.16 9.33
CA ALA A 325 -2.27 16.45 7.92
C ALA A 325 -3.59 15.91 7.38
N TYR A 326 -4.02 14.72 7.80
CA TYR A 326 -5.28 14.14 7.37
C TYR A 326 -6.45 15.00 7.87
N ARG A 327 -7.39 15.33 6.98
CA ARG A 327 -8.60 16.09 7.30
C ARG A 327 -9.74 15.56 6.46
N GLY A 328 -10.41 14.53 6.95
CA GLY A 328 -11.51 13.90 6.23
C GLY A 328 -12.27 12.94 7.11
N ASN A 329 -13.30 12.29 6.56
CA ASN A 329 -14.08 11.28 7.26
C ASN A 329 -14.21 10.00 6.44
N GLY A 330 -13.26 9.74 5.55
CA GLY A 330 -13.20 8.54 4.71
C GLY A 330 -12.74 7.29 5.46
N ILE A 331 -12.71 6.20 4.73
CA ILE A 331 -12.15 4.91 5.16
C ILE A 331 -10.77 4.79 4.55
N VAL A 332 -9.79 4.28 5.31
CA VAL A 332 -8.42 4.07 4.83
C VAL A 332 -8.09 2.58 4.88
N LEU A 333 -7.72 2.01 3.73
CA LEU A 333 -7.24 0.63 3.61
C LEU A 333 -5.75 0.68 3.27
N SER A 334 -4.93 0.02 4.07
CA SER A 334 -3.48 0.00 3.88
C SER A 334 -3.00 -1.41 3.56
N GLU A 335 -2.28 -1.55 2.45
CA GLU A 335 -1.56 -2.78 2.06
C GLU A 335 -0.09 -2.75 2.55
N THR A 336 0.22 -1.83 3.45
CA THR A 336 1.57 -1.57 3.93
C THR A 336 1.99 -2.63 4.95
N CYS A 337 3.19 -3.18 4.79
CA CYS A 337 3.81 -4.03 5.81
C CYS A 337 3.95 -3.31 7.16
N GLU A 338 3.83 -4.05 8.25
CA GLU A 338 4.07 -3.57 9.62
C GLU A 338 3.24 -2.33 10.03
N PHE A 339 2.14 -2.07 9.33
CA PHE A 339 1.26 -0.93 9.60
C PHE A 339 0.68 -0.95 11.03
N TYR A 340 0.33 -2.14 11.51
CA TYR A 340 -0.19 -2.39 12.85
C TYR A 340 0.79 -3.11 13.77
N GLY A 341 2.06 -3.12 13.44
CA GLY A 341 3.06 -3.72 14.32
C GLY A 341 3.84 -4.86 13.70
N LYS A 342 4.71 -5.43 14.52
CA LYS A 342 5.73 -6.41 14.13
C LYS A 342 5.97 -7.46 15.20
N ASN A 343 6.25 -8.70 14.78
CA ASN A 343 6.68 -9.80 15.66
C ASN A 343 5.76 -10.04 16.87
N GLY A 344 4.44 -9.95 16.64
CA GLY A 344 3.44 -10.14 17.69
C GLY A 344 3.19 -8.92 18.57
N HIS A 345 3.94 -7.84 18.36
CA HIS A 345 3.66 -6.55 18.99
C HIS A 345 2.72 -5.76 18.10
N VAL A 346 1.53 -5.45 18.62
CA VAL A 346 0.55 -4.60 17.94
C VAL A 346 0.84 -3.15 18.28
N ASP A 347 1.01 -2.32 17.24
CA ASP A 347 1.20 -0.88 17.34
C ASP A 347 0.12 -0.17 16.50
N THR A 348 -0.65 0.69 17.13
CA THR A 348 -1.77 1.40 16.49
C THR A 348 -1.42 2.82 16.06
N ALA A 349 -0.17 3.27 16.23
CA ALA A 349 0.23 4.67 16.04
C ALA A 349 -0.18 5.25 14.67
N MET A 350 -0.06 4.46 13.59
CA MET A 350 -0.46 4.87 12.24
C MET A 350 -1.99 5.04 12.15
N ALA A 351 -2.74 4.05 12.61
CA ALA A 351 -4.20 4.09 12.60
C ALA A 351 -4.74 5.17 13.53
N ASP A 352 -4.16 5.34 14.72
CA ASP A 352 -4.53 6.39 15.67
C ASP A 352 -4.27 7.79 15.10
N GLY A 353 -3.21 7.94 14.32
CA GLY A 353 -2.93 9.18 13.58
C GLY A 353 -4.03 9.50 12.58
N LEU A 354 -4.44 8.54 11.76
CA LEU A 354 -5.51 8.68 10.78
C LEU A 354 -6.87 8.95 11.44
N LEU A 355 -7.23 8.19 12.49
CA LEU A 355 -8.47 8.38 13.24
C LEU A 355 -8.53 9.75 13.92
N ALA A 356 -7.43 10.19 14.53
CA ALA A 356 -7.32 11.52 15.12
C ALA A 356 -7.43 12.64 14.07
N GLY A 357 -7.03 12.38 12.83
CA GLY A 357 -7.22 13.26 11.67
C GLY A 357 -8.66 13.26 11.16
N GLY A 358 -9.50 12.32 11.57
CA GLY A 358 -10.92 12.24 11.26
C GLY A 358 -11.34 11.04 10.39
N ALA A 359 -10.45 10.12 10.06
CA ALA A 359 -10.83 8.89 9.37
C ALA A 359 -11.91 8.13 10.15
N LYS A 360 -12.90 7.57 9.44
CA LYS A 360 -13.97 6.78 10.09
C LYS A 360 -13.45 5.43 10.54
N ALA A 361 -12.66 4.79 9.70
CA ALA A 361 -12.12 3.47 9.91
C ALA A 361 -10.80 3.30 9.16
N VAL A 362 -9.97 2.41 9.67
CA VAL A 362 -8.67 2.07 9.11
C VAL A 362 -8.51 0.56 9.11
N MET A 363 -8.08 -0.01 7.99
CA MET A 363 -7.62 -1.38 7.85
C MET A 363 -6.14 -1.38 7.50
N GLY A 364 -5.37 -2.31 8.02
CA GLY A 364 -3.96 -2.51 7.69
C GLY A 364 -3.48 -3.85 8.23
N TYR A 365 -2.18 -4.13 8.10
CA TYR A 365 -1.61 -5.43 8.43
C TYR A 365 -0.64 -5.36 9.61
N VAL A 366 -0.68 -6.41 10.42
CA VAL A 366 0.39 -6.73 11.37
C VAL A 366 1.41 -7.58 10.65
N ASN A 367 2.69 -7.35 10.90
CA ASN A 367 3.82 -8.00 10.23
C ASN A 367 3.96 -7.67 8.73
N ASN A 368 4.89 -8.33 8.07
CA ASN A 368 5.06 -8.22 6.63
C ASN A 368 3.94 -8.98 5.91
N VAL A 369 3.45 -8.42 4.85
CA VAL A 369 2.37 -8.98 4.03
C VAL A 369 2.80 -9.06 2.57
N TYR A 370 2.48 -10.16 1.89
CA TYR A 370 2.67 -10.24 0.45
C TYR A 370 1.61 -9.47 -0.32
N SER A 371 2.06 -8.85 -1.41
CA SER A 371 1.19 -8.05 -2.28
C SER A 371 0.03 -8.86 -2.88
N VAL A 372 0.25 -10.13 -3.21
CA VAL A 372 -0.81 -11.02 -3.72
C VAL A 372 -1.94 -11.15 -2.71
N TYR A 373 -1.61 -11.48 -1.46
CA TYR A 373 -2.63 -11.60 -0.40
C TYR A 373 -3.31 -10.27 -0.08
N SER A 374 -2.52 -9.20 0.15
CA SER A 374 -3.08 -7.90 0.52
C SER A 374 -3.96 -7.31 -0.58
N ARG A 375 -3.55 -7.48 -1.85
CA ARG A 375 -4.30 -7.04 -3.02
C ARG A 375 -5.61 -7.82 -3.20
N SER A 376 -5.58 -9.14 -3.01
CA SER A 376 -6.78 -9.99 -3.05
C SER A 376 -7.77 -9.61 -1.95
N MET A 377 -7.28 -9.42 -0.72
CA MET A 377 -8.07 -8.93 0.41
C MET A 377 -8.69 -7.56 0.12
N LEU A 378 -7.89 -6.62 -0.42
CA LEU A 378 -8.34 -5.29 -0.81
C LEU A 378 -9.47 -5.35 -1.84
N TRP A 379 -9.26 -6.12 -2.91
CA TRP A 379 -10.22 -6.28 -3.99
C TRP A 379 -11.56 -6.80 -3.49
N ALA A 380 -11.56 -7.90 -2.73
CA ALA A 380 -12.79 -8.46 -2.17
C ALA A 380 -13.47 -7.49 -1.19
N THR A 381 -12.69 -6.86 -0.31
CA THR A 381 -13.22 -5.90 0.67
C THR A 381 -13.92 -4.73 -0.01
N VAL A 382 -13.29 -4.07 -0.98
CA VAL A 382 -13.88 -2.90 -1.64
C VAL A 382 -15.13 -3.27 -2.42
N ASN A 383 -15.13 -4.41 -3.12
CA ASN A 383 -16.31 -4.84 -3.87
C ASN A 383 -17.50 -5.14 -2.98
N ARG A 384 -17.30 -5.81 -1.84
CA ARG A 384 -18.38 -6.05 -0.85
C ARG A 384 -18.88 -4.74 -0.24
N MET A 385 -18.00 -3.75 -0.03
CA MET A 385 -18.42 -2.43 0.42
C MET A 385 -19.24 -1.67 -0.65
N ILE A 386 -18.91 -1.83 -1.94
CA ILE A 386 -19.72 -1.30 -3.05
C ILE A 386 -21.12 -1.92 -3.03
N GLU A 387 -21.24 -3.21 -2.70
CA GLU A 387 -22.50 -3.96 -2.54
C GLU A 387 -23.25 -3.63 -1.23
N GLY A 388 -22.75 -2.72 -0.41
CA GLY A 388 -23.44 -2.22 0.77
C GLY A 388 -23.05 -2.85 2.09
N GLU A 389 -22.08 -3.73 2.11
CA GLU A 389 -21.57 -4.30 3.35
C GLU A 389 -20.76 -3.27 4.15
N THR A 390 -20.77 -3.45 5.46
CA THR A 390 -19.88 -2.70 6.36
C THR A 390 -18.44 -3.15 6.16
N LEU A 391 -17.49 -2.32 6.54
CA LEU A 391 -16.06 -2.66 6.48
C LEU A 391 -15.75 -4.00 7.17
N GLU A 392 -16.35 -4.25 8.35
CA GLU A 392 -16.13 -5.52 9.07
C GLU A 392 -16.66 -6.73 8.29
N GLN A 393 -17.89 -6.63 7.78
CA GLN A 393 -18.49 -7.72 6.98
C GLN A 393 -17.68 -7.99 5.71
N ALA A 394 -17.25 -6.94 5.02
CA ALA A 394 -16.45 -7.02 3.80
C ALA A 394 -15.08 -7.67 4.06
N VAL A 395 -14.40 -7.28 5.15
CA VAL A 395 -13.11 -7.88 5.54
C VAL A 395 -13.29 -9.33 5.99
N ASP A 396 -14.35 -9.65 6.73
CA ASP A 396 -14.63 -11.03 7.15
C ASP A 396 -14.96 -11.92 5.93
N TYR A 397 -15.67 -11.39 4.95
CA TYR A 397 -15.88 -12.06 3.67
C TYR A 397 -14.55 -12.33 2.94
N ALA A 398 -13.69 -11.32 2.81
CA ALA A 398 -12.38 -11.47 2.19
C ALA A 398 -11.54 -12.53 2.91
N LYS A 399 -11.53 -12.53 4.26
CA LYS A 399 -10.85 -13.55 5.07
C LYS A 399 -11.43 -14.96 4.85
N SER A 400 -12.72 -15.07 4.61
CA SER A 400 -13.36 -16.38 4.34
C SER A 400 -12.91 -17.00 3.01
N ILE A 401 -12.47 -16.17 2.05
CA ILE A 401 -11.99 -16.61 0.74
C ILE A 401 -10.47 -16.83 0.76
N TYR A 402 -9.71 -15.84 1.26
CA TYR A 402 -8.25 -15.82 1.14
C TYR A 402 -7.51 -16.26 2.42
N GLY A 403 -8.25 -16.59 3.47
CA GLY A 403 -7.70 -16.96 4.77
C GLY A 403 -7.59 -15.79 5.74
N THR A 404 -7.53 -16.11 7.03
CA THR A 404 -7.37 -15.12 8.10
C THR A 404 -5.98 -14.53 8.15
N ASP A 405 -5.00 -15.28 7.64
CA ASP A 405 -3.57 -14.97 7.65
C ASP A 405 -3.03 -15.07 6.22
N ASP A 406 -1.92 -14.40 5.98
CA ASP A 406 -1.16 -14.53 4.74
C ASP A 406 -0.54 -15.94 4.64
N ILE A 407 -1.21 -16.83 3.90
CA ILE A 407 -0.82 -18.23 3.75
C ILE A 407 0.51 -18.35 3.00
N ILE A 408 0.77 -17.49 2.02
CA ILE A 408 2.01 -17.51 1.24
C ILE A 408 3.20 -17.24 2.17
N TRP A 409 3.12 -16.17 2.95
CA TRP A 409 4.14 -15.87 3.96
C TRP A 409 4.30 -16.97 5.00
N TYR A 410 3.18 -17.52 5.45
CA TYR A 410 3.15 -18.59 6.40
C TYR A 410 3.86 -19.84 5.88
N ASN A 411 3.57 -20.26 4.65
CA ASN A 411 4.16 -21.43 4.00
C ASN A 411 5.67 -21.24 3.75
N GLU A 412 6.07 -20.09 3.24
CA GLU A 412 7.48 -19.76 3.00
C GLU A 412 8.37 -19.89 4.23
N GLN A 413 7.85 -19.47 5.35
CA GLN A 413 8.61 -19.48 6.59
C GLN A 413 8.59 -20.85 7.29
N GLY A 414 8.19 -21.92 6.59
CA GLY A 414 8.21 -23.29 7.09
C GLY A 414 6.88 -23.77 7.67
N GLY A 415 5.76 -23.12 7.30
CA GLY A 415 4.41 -23.65 7.49
C GLY A 415 3.91 -23.82 8.93
N ARG A 416 4.63 -23.34 9.93
CA ARG A 416 4.26 -23.56 11.35
C ARG A 416 4.64 -22.39 12.25
N ARG A 417 4.28 -21.17 11.84
CA ARG A 417 4.48 -20.03 12.70
C ARG A 417 3.37 -19.90 13.73
N PRO A 418 3.70 -19.39 14.92
CA PRO A 418 2.65 -18.89 15.80
C PRO A 418 1.81 -17.85 15.07
N HIS A 419 0.49 -17.82 15.30
CA HIS A 419 -0.43 -16.85 14.71
C HIS A 419 0.08 -15.39 14.85
N ALA A 420 0.66 -15.07 16.00
CA ALA A 420 1.25 -13.75 16.27
C ALA A 420 2.39 -13.33 15.30
N ALA A 421 3.01 -14.27 14.61
CA ALA A 421 4.07 -14.00 13.62
C ALA A 421 3.57 -14.03 12.18
N ALA A 422 2.35 -14.54 11.91
CA ALA A 422 1.72 -14.48 10.62
C ALA A 422 1.22 -13.04 10.33
N SER A 423 1.13 -12.67 9.05
CA SER A 423 0.51 -11.41 8.66
C SER A 423 -1.00 -11.56 8.62
N TYR A 424 -1.71 -10.64 9.23
CA TYR A 424 -3.17 -10.63 9.25
C TYR A 424 -3.72 -9.20 9.26
N ALA A 425 -4.92 -9.04 8.71
CA ALA A 425 -5.59 -7.75 8.65
C ALA A 425 -6.22 -7.38 10.01
N MET A 426 -5.99 -6.13 10.44
CA MET A 426 -6.62 -5.50 11.60
C MET A 426 -7.46 -4.29 11.21
N LEU A 427 -8.47 -4.00 12.04
CA LEU A 427 -9.37 -2.86 11.89
C LEU A 427 -9.29 -1.95 13.12
N SER A 428 -9.30 -0.63 12.87
CA SER A 428 -9.48 0.41 13.88
C SER A 428 -10.59 1.38 13.49
N GLY A 429 -11.22 2.03 14.47
CA GLY A 429 -12.33 2.95 14.24
C GLY A 429 -13.68 2.26 14.07
N SER A 430 -14.55 2.80 13.23
CA SER A 430 -15.91 2.29 13.04
C SER A 430 -15.92 1.05 12.13
N ARG A 431 -16.10 -0.12 12.73
CA ARG A 431 -16.25 -1.38 11.97
C ARG A 431 -17.50 -1.41 11.10
N SER A 432 -18.53 -0.65 11.48
CA SER A 432 -19.78 -0.48 10.72
C SER A 432 -19.70 0.61 9.65
N ALA A 433 -18.49 1.12 9.32
CA ALA A 433 -18.31 2.09 8.26
C ALA A 433 -18.74 1.50 6.91
N VAL A 434 -19.44 2.32 6.11
CA VAL A 434 -19.89 1.99 4.76
C VAL A 434 -19.50 3.11 3.80
N LEU A 435 -19.48 2.83 2.52
CA LEU A 435 -19.36 3.86 1.47
C LEU A 435 -20.58 4.80 1.50
N PRO A 436 -20.48 6.03 0.97
CA PRO A 436 -21.57 7.01 1.08
C PRO A 436 -22.89 6.59 0.47
N ASN A 437 -22.85 5.92 -0.68
CA ASN A 437 -24.04 5.53 -1.42
C ASN A 437 -23.86 4.15 -2.07
N PRO A 438 -23.65 3.06 -1.29
CA PRO A 438 -23.41 1.74 -1.82
C PRO A 438 -24.67 1.18 -2.48
N TYR A 439 -24.55 0.09 -3.23
CA TYR A 439 -25.71 -0.66 -3.73
C TYR A 439 -26.44 -1.31 -2.56
N THR A 440 -27.75 -1.24 -2.60
CA THR A 440 -28.56 -2.04 -1.67
C THR A 440 -28.58 -3.52 -2.11
N ALA A 441 -28.82 -4.43 -1.18
CA ALA A 441 -28.95 -5.85 -1.51
C ALA A 441 -29.99 -6.12 -2.60
N GLN A 442 -31.05 -5.30 -2.67
CA GLN A 442 -32.09 -5.40 -3.68
C GLN A 442 -31.58 -4.92 -5.07
N GLU A 443 -30.81 -3.85 -5.12
CA GLU A 443 -30.19 -3.35 -6.36
C GLU A 443 -29.12 -4.34 -6.86
N ALA A 444 -28.29 -4.86 -5.95
CA ALA A 444 -27.28 -5.87 -6.28
C ALA A 444 -27.92 -7.17 -6.80
N ALA A 445 -29.00 -7.65 -6.15
CA ALA A 445 -29.73 -8.84 -6.60
C ALA A 445 -30.47 -8.64 -7.92
N ALA A 446 -30.88 -7.43 -8.27
CA ALA A 446 -31.52 -7.13 -9.55
C ALA A 446 -30.50 -7.04 -10.71
N ALA A 447 -29.22 -6.90 -10.38
CA ALA A 447 -28.11 -6.84 -11.33
C ALA A 447 -27.41 -8.20 -11.53
N ALA A 448 -27.67 -9.18 -10.68
CA ALA A 448 -27.17 -10.56 -10.78
C ALA A 448 -28.15 -11.45 -11.56
#